data_14fb18006664c58047e5ceddeca5c432
#
_entry.id   14fb18006664c58047e5ceddeca5c432
#
_cell.length_a   1.000
_cell.length_b   1.000
_cell.length_c   1.000
_cell.angle_alpha   90.00
_cell.angle_beta   90.00
_cell.angle_gamma   90.00
#
_symmetry.space_group_name_H-M   'P 1'
#
loop_
_entity.id
_entity.type
_entity.pdbx_description
1 polymer ?
#
loop_
_entity_poly.entity_id
_entity_poly.type
_entity_poly.pdbx_seq_one_letter_code
_entity_poly.pdbx_strand_id
1 'polypeptide(L)'
;MLEALPEVHNTLIIGGGLVGLKAAHALIGRGVKVTMVEKLAHPLPMVADRKSGSVIAQRLEAMGIALKMGATVTAFEGNGRVREALLDDGSRAPCDLVVVAVGSRPAVPSIEEGRIRVGQGILVDDFLETDEKGIYAAGDVAEAFDVVFGLKKVNGIWPVAAEQGVVAGMNMAGGNVPYQGGMGRNVVRVGDLDMLSGGLVNPPPDGPYEVLEDEDRRRKTYRKLVFEGDVLKGLVMLNRVEKGGILLALMKRQMPITLSKEMLFDPRFDFSMLLPGMQRALTG
;
A
#
# COMPACT_ATOMS: atom_id res chain seq x y z
N MET A 1 -10.45 18.77 13.88
CA MET A 1 -9.39 19.27 12.98
C MET A 1 -9.86 20.47 12.17
N LEU A 2 -10.98 20.41 11.43
CA LEU A 2 -11.44 21.55 10.59
C LEU A 2 -11.68 22.84 11.41
N GLU A 3 -12.21 22.75 12.61
CA GLU A 3 -12.47 23.89 13.51
C GLU A 3 -11.18 24.57 14.01
N ALA A 4 -10.09 23.82 14.12
CA ALA A 4 -8.80 24.35 14.57
C ALA A 4 -7.97 24.98 13.42
N LEU A 5 -8.28 24.69 12.17
CA LEU A 5 -7.47 25.11 11.01
C LEU A 5 -7.26 26.63 10.87
N PRO A 6 -8.21 27.52 11.24
CA PRO A 6 -7.98 28.96 11.13
C PRO A 6 -6.81 29.48 11.97
N GLU A 7 -6.43 28.77 13.03
CA GLU A 7 -5.33 29.15 13.93
C GLU A 7 -4.03 28.37 13.63
N VAL A 8 -4.05 27.44 12.64
CA VAL A 8 -2.92 26.56 12.33
C VAL A 8 -2.09 27.14 11.18
N HIS A 9 -0.81 27.35 11.43
CA HIS A 9 0.15 27.85 10.45
C HIS A 9 1.16 26.79 10.05
N ASN A 10 1.55 25.91 10.99
CA ASN A 10 2.54 24.87 10.80
C ASN A 10 1.98 23.52 11.27
N THR A 11 1.93 22.54 10.40
CA THR A 11 1.53 21.18 10.77
C THR A 11 2.72 20.23 10.68
N LEU A 12 2.90 19.43 11.71
CA LEU A 12 3.78 18.27 11.67
C LEU A 12 2.97 17.03 11.37
N ILE A 13 3.38 16.27 10.35
CA ILE A 13 2.81 14.95 10.04
C ILE A 13 3.84 13.90 10.40
N ILE A 14 3.47 12.97 11.27
CA ILE A 14 4.30 11.83 11.68
C ILE A 14 3.82 10.60 10.91
N GLY A 15 4.68 10.10 10.02
CA GLY A 15 4.43 8.99 9.11
C GLY A 15 4.20 9.45 7.67
N GLY A 16 5.10 9.01 6.78
CA GLY A 16 5.10 9.27 5.35
C GLY A 16 4.27 8.27 4.53
N GLY A 17 3.36 7.52 5.16
CA GLY A 17 2.44 6.59 4.50
C GLY A 17 1.30 7.28 3.75
N LEU A 18 0.39 6.49 3.19
CA LEU A 18 -0.74 6.99 2.37
C LEU A 18 -1.63 8.00 3.12
N VAL A 19 -1.90 7.76 4.41
CA VAL A 19 -2.73 8.65 5.24
C VAL A 19 -2.01 9.98 5.46
N GLY A 20 -0.74 9.95 5.88
CA GLY A 20 0.07 11.16 6.09
C GLY A 20 0.21 11.99 4.82
N LEU A 21 0.45 11.33 3.68
CA LEU A 21 0.54 11.99 2.37
C LEU A 21 -0.77 12.69 1.98
N LYS A 22 -1.92 12.06 2.18
CA LYS A 22 -3.24 12.66 1.89
C LYS A 22 -3.55 13.82 2.83
N ALA A 23 -3.18 13.70 4.11
CA ALA A 23 -3.30 14.79 5.08
C ALA A 23 -2.43 15.99 4.66
N ALA A 24 -1.15 15.74 4.30
CA ALA A 24 -0.24 16.77 3.79
C ALA A 24 -0.83 17.51 2.59
N HIS A 25 -1.29 16.76 1.59
CA HIS A 25 -1.89 17.34 0.38
C HIS A 25 -3.10 18.24 0.71
N ALA A 26 -3.98 17.78 1.61
CA ALA A 26 -5.16 18.55 2.01
C ALA A 26 -4.80 19.83 2.77
N LEU A 27 -3.73 19.82 3.56
CA LEU A 27 -3.29 20.95 4.40
C LEU A 27 -2.56 22.02 3.56
N ILE A 28 -1.64 21.62 2.66
CA ILE A 28 -0.99 22.58 1.74
C ILE A 28 -1.99 23.29 0.84
N GLY A 29 -3.04 22.58 0.38
CA GLY A 29 -4.13 23.17 -0.38
C GLY A 29 -4.94 24.25 0.39
N ARG A 30 -4.72 24.35 1.70
CA ARG A 30 -5.30 25.38 2.60
C ARG A 30 -4.29 26.44 3.05
N GLY A 31 -3.09 26.44 2.45
CA GLY A 31 -2.04 27.40 2.78
C GLY A 31 -1.28 27.11 4.08
N VAL A 32 -1.49 25.95 4.69
CA VAL A 32 -0.77 25.53 5.91
C VAL A 32 0.61 25.00 5.52
N LYS A 33 1.66 25.41 6.23
CA LYS A 33 3.00 24.84 6.07
C LYS A 33 3.03 23.43 6.66
N VAL A 34 3.60 22.49 5.93
CA VAL A 34 3.64 21.09 6.33
C VAL A 34 5.08 20.60 6.41
N THR A 35 5.44 20.01 7.56
CA THR A 35 6.63 19.18 7.74
C THR A 35 6.19 17.74 7.93
N MET A 36 6.74 16.83 7.14
CA MET A 36 6.49 15.38 7.24
C MET A 36 7.73 14.68 7.77
N VAL A 37 7.57 13.93 8.85
CA VAL A 37 8.62 13.09 9.46
C VAL A 37 8.30 11.63 9.17
N GLU A 38 9.25 10.90 8.60
CA GLU A 38 9.13 9.46 8.31
C GLU A 38 10.39 8.74 8.83
N LYS A 39 10.18 7.67 9.59
CA LYS A 39 11.26 6.87 10.17
C LYS A 39 12.11 6.16 9.12
N LEU A 40 11.50 5.77 7.99
CA LEU A 40 12.19 5.12 6.89
C LEU A 40 12.75 6.13 5.88
N ALA A 41 13.59 5.65 4.96
CA ALA A 41 14.42 6.50 4.11
C ALA A 41 13.67 7.28 3.03
N HIS A 42 12.40 6.99 2.78
CA HIS A 42 11.59 7.65 1.74
C HIS A 42 10.09 7.58 2.03
N PRO A 43 9.27 8.45 1.42
CA PRO A 43 7.80 8.38 1.53
C PRO A 43 7.24 7.08 0.96
N LEU A 44 6.08 6.66 1.48
CA LEU A 44 5.35 5.47 1.07
C LEU A 44 6.16 4.16 1.14
N PRO A 45 6.97 3.92 2.18
CA PRO A 45 7.97 2.84 2.20
C PRO A 45 7.37 1.44 2.09
N MET A 46 6.09 1.26 2.46
CA MET A 46 5.39 -0.03 2.38
C MET A 46 4.84 -0.33 0.98
N VAL A 47 4.71 0.69 0.11
CA VAL A 47 4.03 0.56 -1.19
C VAL A 47 4.85 1.15 -2.35
N ALA A 48 6.00 1.75 -2.06
CA ALA A 48 6.99 2.24 -2.99
C ALA A 48 8.34 1.58 -2.70
N ASP A 49 9.18 1.44 -3.71
CA ASP A 49 10.58 1.11 -3.54
C ASP A 49 11.43 2.38 -3.44
N ARG A 50 12.74 2.23 -3.24
CA ARG A 50 13.65 3.36 -3.06
C ARG A 50 13.65 4.32 -4.25
N LYS A 51 13.58 3.81 -5.50
CA LYS A 51 13.58 4.67 -6.70
C LYS A 51 12.28 5.46 -6.81
N SER A 52 11.14 4.79 -6.76
CA SER A 52 9.84 5.45 -6.80
C SER A 52 9.62 6.38 -5.61
N GLY A 53 10.07 5.98 -4.40
CA GLY A 53 10.04 6.80 -3.20
C GLY A 53 10.85 8.09 -3.35
N SER A 54 12.02 8.05 -4.00
CA SER A 54 12.83 9.23 -4.28
C SER A 54 12.12 10.21 -5.24
N VAL A 55 11.48 9.70 -6.28
CA VAL A 55 10.69 10.54 -7.22
C VAL A 55 9.52 11.18 -6.49
N ILE A 56 8.84 10.43 -5.63
CA ILE A 56 7.74 10.93 -4.81
C ILE A 56 8.22 12.01 -3.83
N ALA A 57 9.37 11.80 -3.17
CA ALA A 57 9.94 12.79 -2.26
C ALA A 57 10.21 14.12 -2.97
N GLN A 58 10.89 14.10 -4.12
CA GLN A 58 11.12 15.30 -4.94
C GLN A 58 9.82 16.00 -5.31
N ARG A 59 8.76 15.24 -5.59
CA ARG A 59 7.46 15.84 -5.91
C ARG A 59 6.81 16.50 -4.72
N LEU A 60 6.85 15.87 -3.53
CA LEU A 60 6.32 16.43 -2.29
C LEU A 60 7.06 17.73 -1.91
N GLU A 61 8.39 17.76 -2.05
CA GLU A 61 9.21 18.96 -1.82
C GLU A 61 8.84 20.08 -2.81
N ALA A 62 8.67 19.75 -4.09
CA ALA A 62 8.21 20.72 -5.11
C ALA A 62 6.80 21.25 -4.84
N MET A 63 5.98 20.53 -4.07
CA MET A 63 4.67 21.00 -3.59
C MET A 63 4.76 21.85 -2.32
N GLY A 64 5.97 22.06 -1.76
CA GLY A 64 6.18 22.86 -0.56
C GLY A 64 6.11 22.09 0.76
N ILE A 65 6.16 20.76 0.72
CA ILE A 65 6.22 19.93 1.93
C ILE A 65 7.67 19.75 2.35
N ALA A 66 8.02 20.14 3.58
CA ALA A 66 9.32 19.86 4.14
C ALA A 66 9.40 18.38 4.58
N LEU A 67 10.39 17.65 4.10
CA LEU A 67 10.57 16.23 4.40
C LEU A 67 11.72 16.01 5.39
N LYS A 68 11.48 15.20 6.41
CA LYS A 68 12.44 14.69 7.38
C LYS A 68 12.39 13.16 7.34
N MET A 69 13.17 12.59 6.41
CA MET A 69 13.25 11.14 6.21
C MET A 69 14.35 10.53 7.08
N GLY A 70 14.16 9.29 7.55
CA GLY A 70 15.08 8.64 8.48
C GLY A 70 15.05 9.23 9.89
N ALA A 71 14.00 9.95 10.27
CA ALA A 71 13.87 10.66 11.53
C ALA A 71 12.63 10.23 12.33
N THR A 72 12.69 10.35 13.63
CA THR A 72 11.62 10.01 14.57
C THR A 72 11.35 11.15 15.52
N VAL A 73 10.08 11.43 15.81
CA VAL A 73 9.71 12.40 16.86
C VAL A 73 9.86 11.75 18.23
N THR A 74 10.62 12.39 19.11
CA THR A 74 10.92 11.90 20.46
C THR A 74 10.12 12.61 21.54
N ALA A 75 9.78 13.90 21.34
CA ALA A 75 9.00 14.67 22.29
C ALA A 75 8.22 15.81 21.61
N PHE A 76 7.22 16.32 22.32
CA PHE A 76 6.52 17.55 21.98
C PHE A 76 6.75 18.59 23.09
N GLU A 77 6.97 19.83 22.70
CA GLU A 77 7.13 20.95 23.62
C GLU A 77 6.02 22.00 23.39
N GLY A 78 5.63 22.66 24.48
CA GLY A 78 4.62 23.70 24.47
C GLY A 78 4.06 23.97 25.88
N ASN A 79 3.17 24.95 25.99
CA ASN A 79 2.49 25.28 27.22
C ASN A 79 0.97 25.14 27.03
N GLY A 80 0.44 23.95 27.34
CA GLY A 80 -0.98 23.63 27.16
C GLY A 80 -1.40 23.40 25.68
N ARG A 81 -0.57 23.84 24.72
CA ARG A 81 -0.69 23.57 23.28
C ARG A 81 0.69 23.21 22.72
N VAL A 82 0.75 22.33 21.72
CA VAL A 82 1.99 22.01 21.04
C VAL A 82 2.51 23.26 20.30
N ARG A 83 3.83 23.47 20.36
CA ARG A 83 4.53 24.54 19.64
C ARG A 83 5.65 24.01 18.77
N GLU A 84 6.28 22.93 19.18
CA GLU A 84 7.33 22.27 18.43
C GLU A 84 7.46 20.79 18.80
N ALA A 85 8.05 20.04 17.90
CA ALA A 85 8.45 18.65 18.13
C ALA A 85 9.98 18.54 18.10
N LEU A 86 10.53 17.69 18.97
CA LEU A 86 11.94 17.33 19.02
C LEU A 86 12.13 16.01 18.25
N LEU A 87 13.11 15.97 17.38
CA LEU A 87 13.47 14.77 16.62
C LEU A 87 14.67 14.05 17.27
N ASP A 88 14.87 12.78 16.89
CA ASP A 88 15.96 11.93 17.40
C ASP A 88 17.37 12.41 17.00
N ASP A 89 17.50 13.20 15.93
CA ASP A 89 18.74 13.87 15.53
C ASP A 89 19.01 15.18 16.30
N GLY A 90 18.17 15.53 17.28
CA GLY A 90 18.22 16.77 18.06
C GLY A 90 17.65 17.99 17.33
N SER A 91 17.22 17.88 16.09
CA SER A 91 16.56 18.99 15.39
C SER A 91 15.13 19.22 15.91
N ARG A 92 14.60 20.44 15.69
CA ARG A 92 13.28 20.87 16.12
C ARG A 92 12.41 21.19 14.91
N ALA A 93 11.13 20.84 15.00
CA ALA A 93 10.13 21.15 13.98
C ALA A 93 9.00 21.97 14.61
N PRO A 94 8.86 23.26 14.27
CA PRO A 94 7.74 24.08 14.73
C PRO A 94 6.41 23.51 14.25
N CYS A 95 5.41 23.42 15.15
CA CYS A 95 4.08 22.94 14.80
C CYS A 95 3.01 23.44 15.77
N ASP A 96 1.87 23.84 15.20
CA ASP A 96 0.65 24.21 15.91
C ASP A 96 -0.36 23.06 15.92
N LEU A 97 -0.20 22.10 14.98
CA LEU A 97 -1.00 20.91 14.79
C LEU A 97 -0.08 19.72 14.54
N VAL A 98 -0.42 18.57 15.12
CA VAL A 98 0.25 17.29 14.85
C VAL A 98 -0.77 16.30 14.29
N VAL A 99 -0.42 15.68 13.17
CA VAL A 99 -1.16 14.56 12.58
C VAL A 99 -0.33 13.30 12.74
N VAL A 100 -0.81 12.35 13.54
CA VAL A 100 -0.15 11.06 13.75
C VAL A 100 -0.73 10.06 12.75
N ALA A 101 0.09 9.61 11.79
CA ALA A 101 -0.26 8.73 10.68
C ALA A 101 0.72 7.55 10.55
N VAL A 102 1.08 6.94 11.68
CA VAL A 102 2.11 5.89 11.80
C VAL A 102 1.59 4.47 11.52
N GLY A 103 0.43 4.35 10.90
CA GLY A 103 -0.24 3.10 10.57
C GLY A 103 -1.48 2.85 11.43
N SER A 104 -2.16 1.75 11.11
CA SER A 104 -3.36 1.30 11.80
C SER A 104 -3.19 -0.14 12.26
N ARG A 105 -3.96 -0.51 13.27
CA ARG A 105 -4.10 -1.88 13.73
C ARG A 105 -5.57 -2.28 13.64
N PRO A 106 -5.89 -3.54 13.35
CA PRO A 106 -7.24 -4.04 13.46
C PRO A 106 -7.84 -3.72 14.83
N ALA A 107 -9.04 -3.15 14.85
CA ALA A 107 -9.80 -2.97 16.08
C ALA A 107 -10.53 -4.29 16.39
N VAL A 108 -9.81 -5.22 16.97
CA VAL A 108 -10.38 -6.50 17.39
C VAL A 108 -11.23 -6.27 18.63
N PRO A 109 -12.54 -6.65 18.62
CA PRO A 109 -13.38 -6.54 19.80
C PRO A 109 -12.85 -7.43 20.94
N SER A 110 -13.22 -7.11 22.17
CA SER A 110 -12.93 -7.98 23.32
C SER A 110 -13.65 -9.30 23.13
N ILE A 111 -12.89 -10.35 22.88
CA ILE A 111 -13.36 -11.74 22.74
C ILE A 111 -12.93 -12.50 23.98
N GLU A 112 -13.80 -13.34 24.52
CA GLU A 112 -13.42 -14.24 25.61
C GLU A 112 -12.17 -15.04 25.22
N GLU A 113 -11.16 -15.04 26.09
CA GLU A 113 -9.89 -15.71 25.83
C GLU A 113 -10.10 -17.17 25.42
N GLY A 114 -9.50 -17.57 24.29
CA GLY A 114 -9.49 -18.92 23.79
C GLY A 114 -10.66 -19.35 22.89
N ARG A 115 -11.70 -18.52 22.72
CA ARG A 115 -12.82 -18.86 21.83
C ARG A 115 -12.53 -18.61 20.36
N ILE A 116 -11.84 -17.51 20.04
CA ILE A 116 -11.46 -17.14 18.67
C ILE A 116 -9.98 -16.79 18.65
N ARG A 117 -9.22 -17.39 17.75
CA ARG A 117 -7.80 -17.07 17.59
C ARG A 117 -7.62 -15.70 16.93
N VAL A 118 -6.72 -14.94 17.54
CA VAL A 118 -6.32 -13.61 17.09
C VAL A 118 -4.81 -13.57 16.89
N GLY A 119 -4.39 -13.21 15.69
CA GLY A 119 -3.00 -12.92 15.36
C GLY A 119 -2.81 -11.41 15.20
N GLN A 120 -2.52 -10.93 13.97
CA GLN A 120 -2.60 -9.52 13.62
C GLN A 120 -4.05 -9.03 13.53
N GLY A 121 -4.95 -9.93 13.11
CA GLY A 121 -6.39 -9.77 13.06
C GLY A 121 -7.09 -11.04 13.54
N ILE A 122 -8.39 -11.14 13.35
CA ILE A 122 -9.15 -12.36 13.62
C ILE A 122 -8.80 -13.39 12.54
N LEU A 123 -8.23 -14.54 12.98
CA LEU A 123 -7.90 -15.64 12.07
C LEU A 123 -9.18 -16.28 11.55
N VAL A 124 -9.25 -16.44 10.24
CA VAL A 124 -10.37 -17.09 9.57
C VAL A 124 -9.89 -18.21 8.65
N ASP A 125 -10.77 -19.17 8.37
CA ASP A 125 -10.52 -20.23 7.39
C ASP A 125 -10.74 -19.76 5.94
N ASP A 126 -10.74 -20.70 5.00
CA ASP A 126 -10.95 -20.42 3.58
C ASP A 126 -12.39 -19.99 3.25
N PHE A 127 -13.32 -20.08 4.19
CA PHE A 127 -14.70 -19.64 4.06
C PHE A 127 -14.98 -18.35 4.84
N LEU A 128 -13.94 -17.74 5.42
CA LEU A 128 -13.98 -16.56 6.29
C LEU A 128 -14.70 -16.81 7.62
N GLU A 129 -14.86 -18.08 8.03
CA GLU A 129 -15.37 -18.49 9.34
C GLU A 129 -14.21 -18.50 10.35
N THR A 130 -14.47 -18.13 11.59
CA THR A 130 -13.52 -18.20 12.69
C THR A 130 -13.48 -19.61 13.27
N ASP A 131 -12.66 -19.84 14.31
CA ASP A 131 -12.67 -21.13 15.04
C ASP A 131 -14.02 -21.40 15.76
N GLU A 132 -14.78 -20.34 16.02
CA GLU A 132 -16.13 -20.45 16.62
C GLU A 132 -17.15 -20.53 15.50
N LYS A 133 -17.85 -21.66 15.43
CA LYS A 133 -18.87 -21.96 14.42
C LYS A 133 -19.94 -20.88 14.34
N GLY A 134 -20.27 -20.47 13.12
CA GLY A 134 -21.29 -19.46 12.83
C GLY A 134 -20.82 -18.02 13.02
N ILE A 135 -19.55 -17.81 13.39
CA ILE A 135 -18.93 -16.48 13.51
C ILE A 135 -17.94 -16.26 12.36
N TYR A 136 -18.14 -15.19 11.64
CA TYR A 136 -17.33 -14.82 10.47
C TYR A 136 -16.62 -13.49 10.70
N ALA A 137 -15.45 -13.30 10.05
CA ALA A 137 -14.76 -12.02 10.04
C ALA A 137 -14.35 -11.63 8.62
N ALA A 138 -14.52 -10.35 8.28
CA ALA A 138 -14.21 -9.80 6.97
C ALA A 138 -13.69 -8.36 7.07
N GLY A 139 -12.89 -7.93 6.09
CA GLY A 139 -12.32 -6.59 6.01
C GLY A 139 -11.08 -6.43 6.87
N ASP A 140 -10.84 -5.19 7.32
CA ASP A 140 -9.60 -4.78 8.01
C ASP A 140 -9.34 -5.55 9.32
N VAL A 141 -10.36 -6.20 9.87
CA VAL A 141 -10.25 -7.00 11.09
C VAL A 141 -9.85 -8.45 10.82
N ALA A 142 -10.04 -8.94 9.59
CA ALA A 142 -9.81 -10.34 9.24
C ALA A 142 -8.36 -10.62 8.83
N GLU A 143 -7.78 -11.67 9.39
CA GLU A 143 -6.50 -12.24 8.95
C GLU A 143 -6.77 -13.44 8.06
N ALA A 144 -6.89 -13.18 6.75
CA ALA A 144 -7.28 -14.12 5.72
C ALA A 144 -6.16 -14.35 4.70
N PHE A 145 -6.32 -15.38 3.85
CA PHE A 145 -5.32 -15.78 2.87
C PHE A 145 -4.95 -14.65 1.90
N ASP A 146 -3.64 -14.42 1.73
CA ASP A 146 -3.05 -13.53 0.73
C ASP A 146 -2.36 -14.34 -0.36
N VAL A 147 -2.79 -14.14 -1.61
CA VAL A 147 -2.32 -14.93 -2.76
C VAL A 147 -0.86 -14.66 -3.13
N VAL A 148 -0.35 -13.47 -2.83
CA VAL A 148 1.02 -13.08 -3.16
C VAL A 148 2.01 -13.75 -2.21
N PHE A 149 1.70 -13.70 -0.91
CA PHE A 149 2.59 -14.20 0.14
C PHE A 149 2.34 -15.68 0.48
N GLY A 150 1.22 -16.26 0.06
CA GLY A 150 0.88 -17.65 0.36
C GLY A 150 0.58 -17.93 1.84
N LEU A 151 0.22 -16.90 2.61
CA LEU A 151 -0.06 -16.99 4.04
C LEU A 151 -1.23 -16.08 4.43
N LYS A 152 -1.76 -16.25 5.64
CA LYS A 152 -2.79 -15.37 6.17
C LYS A 152 -2.18 -14.06 6.65
N LYS A 153 -2.83 -12.95 6.31
CA LYS A 153 -2.46 -11.60 6.78
C LYS A 153 -3.65 -10.66 6.69
N VAL A 154 -3.55 -9.53 7.36
CA VAL A 154 -4.51 -8.44 7.25
C VAL A 154 -4.20 -7.60 6.01
N ASN A 155 -5.17 -7.46 5.12
CA ASN A 155 -5.11 -6.59 3.94
C ASN A 155 -6.15 -5.46 4.08
N GLY A 156 -5.81 -4.43 4.86
CA GLY A 156 -6.69 -3.30 5.20
C GLY A 156 -6.91 -2.35 4.03
N ILE A 157 -7.62 -2.81 2.99
CA ILE A 157 -8.01 -1.99 1.83
C ILE A 157 -9.47 -2.30 1.42
N TRP A 158 -10.18 -1.25 1.02
CA TRP A 158 -11.59 -1.35 0.62
C TRP A 158 -11.92 -2.49 -0.35
N PRO A 159 -11.18 -2.74 -1.46
CA PRO A 159 -11.54 -3.81 -2.39
C PRO A 159 -11.47 -5.20 -1.76
N VAL A 160 -10.52 -5.45 -0.86
CA VAL A 160 -10.40 -6.72 -0.14
C VAL A 160 -11.53 -6.86 0.87
N ALA A 161 -11.85 -5.79 1.61
CA ALA A 161 -12.96 -5.79 2.56
C ALA A 161 -14.29 -6.09 1.87
N ALA A 162 -14.53 -5.51 0.68
CA ALA A 162 -15.74 -5.77 -0.10
C ALA A 162 -15.80 -7.23 -0.62
N GLU A 163 -14.70 -7.75 -1.17
CA GLU A 163 -14.60 -9.15 -1.62
C GLU A 163 -14.87 -10.12 -0.45
N GLN A 164 -14.24 -9.90 0.69
CA GLN A 164 -14.43 -10.72 1.89
C GLN A 164 -15.86 -10.62 2.44
N GLY A 165 -16.42 -9.41 2.49
CA GLY A 165 -17.79 -9.20 2.97
C GLY A 165 -18.83 -9.96 2.15
N VAL A 166 -18.64 -10.02 0.81
CA VAL A 166 -19.51 -10.81 -0.08
C VAL A 166 -19.40 -12.31 0.23
N VAL A 167 -18.18 -12.86 0.33
CA VAL A 167 -17.94 -14.28 0.61
C VAL A 167 -18.48 -14.65 1.99
N ALA A 168 -18.15 -13.88 3.03
CA ALA A 168 -18.64 -14.11 4.38
C ALA A 168 -20.18 -14.08 4.43
N GLY A 169 -20.80 -13.08 3.80
CA GLY A 169 -22.27 -12.97 3.75
C GLY A 169 -22.95 -14.15 3.05
N MET A 170 -22.36 -14.65 1.94
CA MET A 170 -22.87 -15.86 1.27
C MET A 170 -22.78 -17.09 2.18
N ASN A 171 -21.65 -17.25 2.90
CA ASN A 171 -21.45 -18.39 3.78
C ASN A 171 -22.32 -18.31 5.03
N MET A 172 -22.54 -17.13 5.60
CA MET A 172 -23.51 -16.89 6.68
C MET A 172 -24.94 -17.26 6.27
N ALA A 173 -25.28 -17.13 4.99
CA ALA A 173 -26.59 -17.52 4.44
C ALA A 173 -26.69 -19.02 4.10
N GLY A 174 -25.73 -19.84 4.51
CA GLY A 174 -25.69 -21.28 4.25
C GLY A 174 -25.01 -21.67 2.95
N GLY A 175 -24.29 -20.76 2.30
CA GLY A 175 -23.46 -21.06 1.13
C GLY A 175 -22.19 -21.84 1.53
N ASN A 176 -21.45 -22.28 0.51
CA ASN A 176 -20.14 -22.93 0.68
C ASN A 176 -19.17 -22.35 -0.38
N VAL A 177 -18.92 -21.04 -0.27
CA VAL A 177 -18.12 -20.28 -1.23
C VAL A 177 -16.73 -20.05 -0.67
N PRO A 178 -15.68 -20.63 -1.27
CA PRO A 178 -14.32 -20.42 -0.79
C PRO A 178 -13.81 -19.01 -1.17
N TYR A 179 -13.12 -18.36 -0.25
CA TYR A 179 -12.42 -17.11 -0.48
C TYR A 179 -11.14 -17.36 -1.30
N GLN A 180 -11.05 -16.74 -2.45
CA GLN A 180 -9.93 -16.92 -3.40
C GLN A 180 -8.65 -16.16 -2.98
N GLY A 181 -8.61 -15.65 -1.76
CA GLY A 181 -7.50 -14.86 -1.21
C GLY A 181 -7.53 -13.39 -1.64
N GLY A 182 -6.87 -12.54 -0.86
CA GLY A 182 -6.66 -11.12 -1.13
C GLY A 182 -5.28 -10.80 -1.64
N MET A 183 -5.04 -9.53 -1.94
CA MET A 183 -3.71 -8.95 -2.09
C MET A 183 -3.75 -7.44 -1.87
N GLY A 184 -2.68 -6.89 -1.27
CA GLY A 184 -2.48 -5.46 -1.14
C GLY A 184 -2.27 -4.82 -2.52
N ARG A 185 -3.00 -3.74 -2.80
CA ARG A 185 -2.84 -2.91 -4.01
C ARG A 185 -3.23 -1.47 -3.72
N ASN A 186 -2.52 -0.52 -4.34
CA ASN A 186 -2.74 0.89 -4.11
C ASN A 186 -2.70 1.66 -5.43
N VAL A 187 -3.62 2.61 -5.59
CA VAL A 187 -3.59 3.62 -6.62
C VAL A 187 -3.63 4.97 -5.93
N VAL A 188 -2.62 5.78 -6.15
CA VAL A 188 -2.51 7.09 -5.50
C VAL A 188 -1.96 8.12 -6.48
N ARG A 189 -2.51 9.34 -6.42
CA ARG A 189 -1.97 10.51 -7.11
C ARG A 189 -1.25 11.40 -6.11
N VAL A 190 -0.01 11.79 -6.45
CA VAL A 190 0.86 12.68 -5.67
C VAL A 190 1.18 13.89 -6.55
N GLY A 191 0.43 14.99 -6.39
CA GLY A 191 0.48 16.10 -7.34
C GLY A 191 0.09 15.66 -8.75
N ASP A 192 1.04 15.69 -9.68
CA ASP A 192 0.89 15.22 -11.07
C ASP A 192 1.44 13.79 -11.31
N LEU A 193 1.93 13.12 -10.26
CA LEU A 193 2.40 11.75 -10.36
C LEU A 193 1.27 10.76 -10.09
N ASP A 194 0.97 9.89 -11.05
CA ASP A 194 0.12 8.73 -10.85
C ASP A 194 0.99 7.55 -10.42
N MET A 195 0.62 6.90 -9.34
CA MET A 195 1.29 5.70 -8.83
C MET A 195 0.29 4.55 -8.70
N LEU A 196 0.71 3.39 -9.16
CA LEU A 196 0.07 2.12 -8.89
C LEU A 196 1.10 1.17 -8.31
N SER A 197 0.74 0.46 -7.23
CA SER A 197 1.57 -0.59 -6.65
C SER A 197 0.72 -1.76 -6.16
N GLY A 198 1.32 -2.92 -6.05
CA GLY A 198 0.67 -4.11 -5.50
C GLY A 198 1.64 -5.22 -5.15
N GLY A 199 1.22 -6.06 -4.23
CA GLY A 199 1.97 -7.24 -3.81
C GLY A 199 3.31 -6.94 -3.15
N LEU A 200 4.32 -7.73 -3.47
CA LEU A 200 5.68 -7.65 -2.92
C LEU A 200 6.49 -6.57 -3.63
N VAL A 201 6.39 -5.33 -3.17
CA VAL A 201 7.09 -4.17 -3.75
C VAL A 201 8.59 -4.19 -3.45
N ASN A 202 8.95 -4.57 -2.22
CA ASN A 202 10.33 -4.61 -1.74
C ASN A 202 10.71 -6.07 -1.40
N PRO A 203 11.12 -6.88 -2.40
CA PRO A 203 11.55 -8.25 -2.15
C PRO A 203 12.85 -8.25 -1.33
N PRO A 204 13.03 -9.25 -0.41
CA PRO A 204 14.29 -9.42 0.28
C PRO A 204 15.42 -9.71 -0.74
N PRO A 205 16.64 -9.13 -0.53
CA PRO A 205 17.74 -9.26 -1.49
C PRO A 205 18.16 -10.71 -1.75
N ASP A 206 18.08 -11.55 -0.72
CA ASP A 206 18.51 -12.96 -0.77
C ASP A 206 17.34 -13.90 -1.11
N GLY A 207 16.17 -13.35 -1.51
CA GLY A 207 14.99 -14.13 -1.87
C GLY A 207 15.06 -14.67 -3.32
N PRO A 208 14.20 -15.64 -3.65
CA PRO A 208 14.14 -16.26 -4.97
C PRO A 208 13.44 -15.36 -6.01
N TYR A 209 13.67 -14.06 -5.95
CA TYR A 209 12.94 -13.06 -6.73
C TYR A 209 13.79 -12.48 -7.85
N GLU A 210 13.23 -12.48 -9.05
CA GLU A 210 13.73 -11.73 -10.19
C GLU A 210 13.05 -10.37 -10.25
N VAL A 211 13.84 -9.30 -10.42
CA VAL A 211 13.34 -7.93 -10.49
C VAL A 211 13.65 -7.35 -11.86
N LEU A 212 12.62 -6.91 -12.57
CA LEU A 212 12.74 -6.18 -13.82
C LEU A 212 12.31 -4.72 -13.61
N GLU A 213 13.05 -3.81 -14.23
CA GLU A 213 12.79 -2.37 -14.15
C GLU A 213 12.84 -1.72 -15.52
N ASP A 214 11.96 -0.74 -15.72
CA ASP A 214 11.92 0.13 -16.90
C ASP A 214 11.76 1.58 -16.46
N GLU A 215 12.73 2.43 -16.77
CA GLU A 215 12.80 3.82 -16.34
C GLU A 215 13.01 4.75 -17.53
N ASP A 216 12.15 5.76 -17.66
CA ASP A 216 12.37 6.92 -18.52
C ASP A 216 12.38 8.20 -17.68
N ARG A 217 13.57 8.70 -17.37
CA ARG A 217 13.78 9.90 -16.53
C ARG A 217 13.23 11.17 -17.16
N ARG A 218 13.23 11.28 -18.51
CA ARG A 218 12.70 12.46 -19.23
C ARG A 218 11.18 12.54 -19.08
N ARG A 219 10.51 11.40 -19.14
CA ARG A 219 9.05 11.28 -18.99
C ARG A 219 8.63 11.09 -17.54
N LYS A 220 9.58 11.00 -16.60
CA LYS A 220 9.35 10.69 -15.17
C LYS A 220 8.50 9.42 -15.01
N THR A 221 8.74 8.41 -15.83
CA THR A 221 8.09 7.11 -15.71
C THR A 221 9.03 6.09 -15.11
N TYR A 222 8.49 5.24 -14.25
CA TYR A 222 9.21 4.13 -13.66
C TYR A 222 8.26 2.95 -13.51
N ARG A 223 8.74 1.77 -13.87
CA ARG A 223 8.01 0.52 -13.68
C ARG A 223 8.97 -0.52 -13.12
N LYS A 224 8.50 -1.24 -12.12
CA LYS A 224 9.18 -2.36 -11.51
C LYS A 224 8.23 -3.53 -11.44
N LEU A 225 8.70 -4.71 -11.82
CA LEU A 225 8.00 -5.97 -11.72
C LEU A 225 8.86 -6.94 -10.92
N VAL A 226 8.26 -7.66 -9.98
CA VAL A 226 8.92 -8.65 -9.12
C VAL A 226 8.31 -10.01 -9.40
N PHE A 227 9.13 -11.00 -9.72
CA PHE A 227 8.71 -12.36 -10.04
C PHE A 227 9.28 -13.37 -9.06
N GLU A 228 8.54 -14.44 -8.84
CA GLU A 228 9.02 -15.69 -8.25
C GLU A 228 8.79 -16.78 -9.32
N GLY A 229 9.89 -17.29 -9.91
CA GLY A 229 9.77 -18.07 -11.13
C GLY A 229 9.09 -17.27 -12.23
N ASP A 230 8.01 -17.81 -12.81
CA ASP A 230 7.24 -17.15 -13.87
C ASP A 230 6.00 -16.41 -13.35
N VAL A 231 5.81 -16.35 -12.02
CA VAL A 231 4.63 -15.70 -11.41
C VAL A 231 4.96 -14.29 -10.95
N LEU A 232 4.15 -13.31 -11.36
CA LEU A 232 4.26 -11.93 -10.89
C LEU A 232 3.83 -11.84 -9.42
N LYS A 233 4.72 -11.38 -8.55
CA LYS A 233 4.50 -11.24 -7.10
C LYS A 233 4.39 -9.78 -6.65
N GLY A 234 4.93 -8.85 -7.41
CA GLY A 234 4.87 -7.44 -7.02
C GLY A 234 5.06 -6.50 -8.20
N LEU A 235 4.56 -5.29 -8.04
CA LEU A 235 4.76 -4.23 -9.02
C LEU A 235 4.72 -2.83 -8.41
N VAL A 236 5.47 -1.92 -9.04
CA VAL A 236 5.36 -0.46 -8.86
C VAL A 236 5.34 0.19 -10.22
N MET A 237 4.44 1.14 -10.43
CA MET A 237 4.35 1.91 -11.66
C MET A 237 4.14 3.39 -11.32
N LEU A 238 4.95 4.27 -11.92
CA LEU A 238 4.80 5.72 -11.86
C LEU A 238 4.50 6.28 -13.25
N ASN A 239 3.46 7.13 -13.37
CA ASN A 239 3.01 7.87 -14.55
C ASN A 239 2.66 7.03 -15.79
N ARG A 240 2.97 5.75 -15.80
CA ARG A 240 2.67 4.83 -16.90
C ARG A 240 1.96 3.61 -16.34
N VAL A 241 0.70 3.82 -15.95
CA VAL A 241 -0.12 2.88 -15.16
C VAL A 241 -1.19 2.15 -16.00
N GLU A 242 -1.26 2.39 -17.33
CA GLU A 242 -2.36 1.96 -18.20
C GLU A 242 -2.58 0.44 -18.23
N LYS A 243 -1.50 -0.33 -18.13
CA LYS A 243 -1.58 -1.81 -18.11
C LYS A 243 -1.64 -2.39 -16.70
N GLY A 244 -1.65 -1.53 -15.68
CA GLY A 244 -1.62 -1.95 -14.27
C GLY A 244 -2.76 -2.87 -13.87
N GLY A 245 -3.97 -2.66 -14.40
CA GLY A 245 -5.12 -3.53 -14.13
C GLY A 245 -4.90 -4.97 -14.61
N ILE A 246 -4.28 -5.14 -15.79
CA ILE A 246 -3.93 -6.47 -16.33
C ILE A 246 -2.89 -7.15 -15.44
N LEU A 247 -1.82 -6.42 -15.08
CA LEU A 247 -0.75 -6.95 -14.22
C LEU A 247 -1.26 -7.33 -12.82
N LEU A 248 -2.14 -6.51 -12.24
CA LEU A 248 -2.80 -6.84 -10.97
C LEU A 248 -3.68 -8.09 -11.08
N ALA A 249 -4.39 -8.27 -12.20
CA ALA A 249 -5.21 -9.46 -12.44
C ALA A 249 -4.36 -10.73 -12.59
N LEU A 250 -3.23 -10.66 -13.29
CA LEU A 250 -2.26 -11.75 -13.42
C LEU A 250 -1.70 -12.15 -12.05
N MET A 251 -1.30 -11.16 -11.25
CA MET A 251 -0.79 -11.37 -9.91
C MET A 251 -1.85 -11.97 -8.98
N LYS A 252 -3.09 -11.45 -9.00
CA LYS A 252 -4.20 -11.98 -8.19
C LYS A 252 -4.51 -13.44 -8.51
N ARG A 253 -4.42 -13.82 -9.78
CA ARG A 253 -4.68 -15.19 -10.25
C ARG A 253 -3.47 -16.10 -10.19
N GLN A 254 -2.30 -15.59 -9.78
CA GLN A 254 -1.03 -16.33 -9.77
C GLN A 254 -0.76 -17.00 -11.13
N MET A 255 -1.09 -16.31 -12.23
CA MET A 255 -0.91 -16.85 -13.57
C MET A 255 0.56 -16.81 -13.97
N PRO A 256 1.14 -17.95 -14.42
CA PRO A 256 2.49 -17.96 -14.98
C PRO A 256 2.58 -17.12 -16.25
N ILE A 257 3.65 -16.37 -16.40
CA ILE A 257 3.98 -15.61 -17.59
C ILE A 257 4.76 -16.54 -18.55
N THR A 258 4.15 -16.89 -19.66
CA THR A 258 4.69 -17.85 -20.64
C THR A 258 5.44 -17.18 -21.80
N LEU A 259 5.42 -15.86 -21.85
CA LEU A 259 6.19 -15.05 -22.81
C LEU A 259 7.38 -14.39 -22.10
N SER A 260 8.27 -13.73 -22.87
CA SER A 260 9.35 -12.93 -22.28
C SER A 260 8.77 -11.89 -21.32
N LYS A 261 9.27 -11.84 -20.10
CA LYS A 261 8.78 -10.95 -19.03
C LYS A 261 8.91 -9.47 -19.40
N GLU A 262 9.90 -9.10 -20.22
CA GLU A 262 10.11 -7.77 -20.76
C GLU A 262 8.95 -7.29 -21.62
N MET A 263 8.23 -8.22 -22.26
CA MET A 263 7.04 -7.90 -23.04
C MET A 263 5.94 -7.23 -22.21
N LEU A 264 5.92 -7.43 -20.90
CA LEU A 264 4.98 -6.75 -20.00
C LEU A 264 5.22 -5.23 -19.94
N PHE A 265 6.40 -4.77 -20.34
CA PHE A 265 6.71 -3.35 -20.48
C PHE A 265 6.35 -2.78 -21.86
N ASP A 266 6.11 -3.65 -22.87
CA ASP A 266 5.75 -3.19 -24.23
C ASP A 266 4.37 -2.50 -24.21
N PRO A 267 4.22 -1.31 -24.82
CA PRO A 267 2.92 -0.66 -24.96
C PRO A 267 1.86 -1.50 -25.65
N ARG A 268 2.29 -2.41 -26.52
CA ARG A 268 1.40 -3.32 -27.27
C ARG A 268 0.95 -4.52 -26.45
N PHE A 269 1.59 -4.79 -25.29
CA PHE A 269 1.21 -5.91 -24.44
C PHE A 269 -0.29 -5.91 -24.16
N ASP A 270 -0.92 -7.05 -24.36
CA ASP A 270 -2.32 -7.30 -24.09
C ASP A 270 -2.50 -8.69 -23.46
N PHE A 271 -3.55 -8.84 -22.67
CA PHE A 271 -3.86 -10.11 -21.98
C PHE A 271 -4.02 -11.29 -22.94
N SER A 272 -4.52 -11.03 -24.16
CA SER A 272 -4.67 -12.07 -25.20
C SER A 272 -3.37 -12.74 -25.57
N MET A 273 -2.21 -12.05 -25.45
CA MET A 273 -0.89 -12.61 -25.73
C MET A 273 -0.50 -13.75 -24.77
N LEU A 274 -1.14 -13.84 -23.62
CA LEU A 274 -0.93 -14.92 -22.65
C LEU A 274 -1.80 -16.17 -22.92
N LEU A 275 -2.73 -16.07 -23.85
CA LEU A 275 -3.61 -17.19 -24.18
C LEU A 275 -2.91 -18.17 -25.14
N PRO A 276 -2.93 -19.49 -24.86
CA PRO A 276 -2.17 -20.49 -25.65
C PRO A 276 -2.42 -20.50 -27.16
N GLY A 277 -3.58 -20.04 -27.61
CA GLY A 277 -3.93 -19.97 -29.05
C GLY A 277 -3.36 -18.76 -29.78
N MET A 278 -3.02 -17.67 -29.12
CA MET A 278 -2.52 -16.42 -29.73
C MET A 278 -1.00 -16.31 -29.78
N GLN A 279 -0.28 -17.06 -28.96
CA GLN A 279 1.19 -17.10 -28.99
C GLN A 279 1.72 -17.60 -30.35
N ARG A 280 1.01 -18.50 -31.02
CA ARG A 280 1.40 -19.01 -32.36
C ARG A 280 1.26 -17.98 -33.48
N ALA A 281 0.40 -16.98 -33.31
CA ALA A 281 0.20 -15.92 -34.32
C ALA A 281 1.23 -14.78 -34.24
N LEU A 282 2.01 -14.70 -33.15
CA LEU A 282 3.03 -13.67 -32.97
C LEU A 282 4.45 -14.13 -33.32
N THR A 283 4.67 -15.43 -33.49
CA THR A 283 5.96 -16.06 -33.80
C THR A 283 6.07 -16.58 -35.26
N GLY A 284 5.05 -16.47 -36.06
CA GLY A 284 5.03 -16.72 -37.52
C GLY A 284 4.97 -15.40 -38.26
#